data_dc51ea610ed3086ba083b8d00fcfad9d
#
_entry.id   dc51ea610ed3086ba083b8d00fcfad9d
#
_cell.length_a   1.000
_cell.length_b   1.000
_cell.length_c   1.000
_cell.angle_alpha   90.00
_cell.angle_beta   90.00
_cell.angle_gamma   90.00
#
_symmetry.space_group_name_H-M   'P 1'
#
loop_
_entity.id
_entity.type
_entity.pdbx_description
1 polymer ?
#
loop_
_entity_poly.entity_id
_entity_poly.type
_entity_poly.pdbx_seq_one_letter_code
_entity_poly.pdbx_strand_id
1 'polypeptide(L)'
;VKQTGGFIYVDSKAGEGTTFRIFLPRHHPETDVRPEAAAGGAPKDSSVPAKPASGDLTGQGTILLVEDEDGLRSLNARGLRSRGYSVIEAANGIEALEAFDEKNGAVDLVVSDVVMPEMDGPALLREMRKRNPDLKIIFVSGYAEEAFDKSLPENEQFAFLAKPFALSALVAKVKETMALS
;
A
#
# COMPACT_ATOMS: atom_id res chain seq x y z
N VAL A 1 1.26 -10.95 -12.10
CA VAL A 1 1.40 -12.33 -12.56
C VAL A 1 2.73 -12.93 -12.10
N LYS A 2 3.90 -12.29 -12.37
CA LYS A 2 5.21 -12.82 -11.94
C LYS A 2 5.36 -12.93 -10.41
N GLN A 3 4.88 -11.93 -9.64
CA GLN A 3 4.94 -11.94 -8.17
C GLN A 3 4.07 -13.01 -7.51
N THR A 4 3.07 -13.53 -8.23
CA THR A 4 2.21 -14.64 -7.78
C THR A 4 2.69 -16.00 -8.30
N GLY A 5 3.90 -16.10 -8.88
CA GLY A 5 4.42 -17.32 -9.49
C GLY A 5 3.70 -17.73 -10.77
N GLY A 6 2.95 -16.82 -11.40
CA GLY A 6 2.23 -17.06 -12.64
C GLY A 6 3.03 -16.64 -13.88
N PHE A 7 2.52 -17.03 -15.05
CA PHE A 7 3.09 -16.73 -16.36
C PHE A 7 2.08 -15.99 -17.23
N ILE A 8 2.59 -15.11 -18.09
CA ILE A 8 1.78 -14.41 -19.09
C ILE A 8 2.45 -14.57 -20.45
N TYR A 9 1.65 -14.99 -21.46
CA TYR A 9 2.03 -15.05 -22.85
C TYR A 9 1.18 -14.09 -23.66
N VAL A 10 1.79 -13.44 -24.64
CA VAL A 10 1.12 -12.49 -25.52
C VAL A 10 1.36 -12.93 -26.97
N ASP A 11 0.27 -13.17 -27.71
CA ASP A 11 0.27 -13.38 -29.15
C ASP A 11 -0.40 -12.18 -29.81
N SER A 12 0.28 -11.51 -30.70
CA SER A 12 -0.24 -10.32 -31.40
C SER A 12 0.08 -10.37 -32.88
N LYS A 13 -0.94 -10.12 -33.71
CA LYS A 13 -0.80 -9.95 -35.15
C LYS A 13 -1.44 -8.65 -35.60
N ALA A 14 -0.74 -7.90 -36.41
CA ALA A 14 -1.25 -6.64 -36.97
C ALA A 14 -2.52 -6.92 -37.80
N GLY A 15 -3.62 -6.23 -37.46
CA GLY A 15 -4.93 -6.40 -38.11
C GLY A 15 -5.78 -7.57 -37.60
N GLU A 16 -5.22 -8.51 -36.80
CA GLU A 16 -5.94 -9.65 -36.24
C GLU A 16 -6.20 -9.52 -34.72
N GLY A 17 -5.51 -8.58 -34.06
CA GLY A 17 -5.67 -8.33 -32.63
C GLY A 17 -4.57 -8.92 -31.74
N THR A 18 -4.78 -8.86 -30.44
CA THR A 18 -3.84 -9.34 -29.42
C THR A 18 -4.54 -10.27 -28.45
N THR A 19 -3.93 -11.42 -28.20
CA THR A 19 -4.41 -12.42 -27.22
C THR A 19 -3.44 -12.51 -26.06
N PHE A 20 -3.94 -12.33 -24.84
CA PHE A 20 -3.20 -12.55 -23.59
C PHE A 20 -3.61 -13.88 -22.98
N ARG A 21 -2.64 -14.76 -22.68
CA ARG A 21 -2.85 -15.97 -21.92
C ARG A 21 -2.18 -15.86 -20.56
N ILE A 22 -2.96 -15.90 -19.49
CA ILE A 22 -2.49 -15.75 -18.11
C ILE A 22 -2.67 -17.08 -17.40
N PHE A 23 -1.57 -17.61 -16.87
CA PHE A 23 -1.55 -18.82 -16.06
C PHE A 23 -1.22 -18.43 -14.62
N LEU A 24 -2.10 -18.76 -13.70
CA LEU A 24 -1.92 -18.54 -12.26
C LEU A 24 -1.75 -19.90 -11.56
N PRO A 25 -0.89 -20.01 -10.54
CA PRO A 25 -0.79 -21.22 -9.74
C PRO A 25 -2.14 -21.51 -9.08
N ARG A 26 -2.55 -22.76 -9.12
CA ARG A 26 -3.76 -23.18 -8.42
C ARG A 26 -3.49 -23.22 -6.93
N HIS A 27 -4.27 -22.47 -6.16
CA HIS A 27 -4.29 -22.61 -4.71
C HIS A 27 -4.99 -23.91 -4.33
N HIS A 28 -4.26 -24.86 -3.71
CA HIS A 28 -4.85 -26.01 -3.04
C HIS A 28 -5.00 -25.62 -1.56
N PRO A 29 -6.22 -25.47 -1.03
CA PRO A 29 -6.39 -25.39 0.41
C PRO A 29 -5.89 -26.74 0.97
N GLU A 30 -4.84 -26.70 1.77
CA GLU A 30 -4.42 -27.86 2.54
C GLU A 30 -5.58 -28.23 3.45
N THR A 31 -6.13 -29.43 3.21
CA THR A 31 -7.06 -30.06 4.14
C THR A 31 -6.31 -30.29 5.43
N ASP A 32 -6.73 -29.61 6.50
CA ASP A 32 -6.32 -29.86 7.89
C ASP A 32 -6.57 -31.35 8.22
N VAL A 33 -5.59 -32.18 7.90
CA VAL A 33 -5.51 -33.53 8.46
C VAL A 33 -4.47 -33.46 9.59
N ARG A 34 -4.97 -33.33 10.79
CA ARG A 34 -4.23 -33.49 12.03
C ARG A 34 -3.70 -34.94 12.10
N PRO A 35 -2.40 -35.21 12.12
CA PRO A 35 -1.87 -36.51 12.52
C PRO A 35 -1.55 -36.48 14.00
N GLU A 36 -2.14 -37.42 14.71
CA GLU A 36 -1.69 -37.86 16.02
C GLU A 36 -0.28 -38.45 16.00
N ALA A 37 0.42 -38.18 17.07
CA ALA A 37 1.72 -38.59 17.52
C ALA A 37 2.37 -39.86 16.94
N ALA A 38 3.64 -39.75 16.51
CA ALA A 38 4.69 -40.72 16.86
C ALA A 38 6.08 -40.08 16.73
N ALA A 39 6.92 -40.41 17.70
CA ALA A 39 8.22 -39.86 18.07
C ALA A 39 9.35 -40.04 17.03
N GLY A 40 10.33 -39.14 17.06
CA GLY A 40 11.75 -39.49 16.80
C GLY A 40 12.45 -38.67 15.73
N GLY A 41 13.42 -37.82 16.12
CA GLY A 41 14.59 -37.47 15.30
C GLY A 41 14.65 -36.06 14.73
N ALA A 42 15.37 -35.15 15.39
CA ALA A 42 15.91 -33.95 14.77
C ALA A 42 17.03 -34.31 13.77
N PRO A 43 17.28 -33.49 12.72
CA PRO A 43 18.15 -32.34 12.94
C PRO A 43 17.70 -31.03 12.21
N LYS A 44 18.21 -29.99 12.79
CA LYS A 44 18.32 -28.58 12.48
C LYS A 44 18.50 -28.18 11.02
N ASP A 45 17.97 -26.98 10.82
CA ASP A 45 18.34 -25.95 9.84
C ASP A 45 17.46 -25.83 8.62
N SER A 46 16.58 -24.89 8.69
CA SER A 46 16.13 -24.05 7.57
C SER A 46 15.46 -22.79 8.12
N SER A 47 16.13 -21.69 7.91
CA SER A 47 15.68 -20.34 8.17
C SER A 47 14.38 -20.05 7.38
N VAL A 48 13.27 -20.18 8.06
CA VAL A 48 11.97 -19.63 7.61
C VAL A 48 12.02 -18.13 7.88
N PRO A 49 11.73 -17.24 6.91
CA PRO A 49 11.62 -15.82 7.21
C PRO A 49 10.52 -15.61 8.25
N ALA A 50 10.89 -14.95 9.32
CA ALA A 50 10.06 -14.69 10.47
C ALA A 50 8.71 -14.10 10.05
N LYS A 51 7.63 -14.77 10.47
CA LYS A 51 6.30 -14.22 10.52
C LYS A 51 6.39 -12.88 11.26
N PRO A 52 5.94 -11.75 10.70
CA PRO A 52 6.02 -10.50 11.41
C PRO A 52 5.25 -10.66 12.72
N ALA A 53 5.91 -10.32 13.81
CA ALA A 53 5.32 -10.34 15.15
C ALA A 53 3.96 -9.65 15.10
N SER A 54 2.93 -10.29 15.64
CA SER A 54 1.61 -9.70 15.83
C SER A 54 1.69 -8.65 16.95
N GLY A 55 2.39 -7.54 16.68
CA GLY A 55 2.36 -6.36 17.52
C GLY A 55 0.95 -5.75 17.47
N ASP A 56 0.57 -5.10 18.56
CA ASP A 56 -0.64 -4.30 18.61
C ASP A 56 -0.61 -3.28 17.44
N LEU A 57 -1.47 -3.50 16.44
CA LEU A 57 -1.60 -2.64 15.24
C LEU A 57 -2.70 -1.59 15.41
N THR A 58 -3.20 -1.36 16.63
CA THR A 58 -4.11 -0.25 16.90
C THR A 58 -3.35 1.08 16.88
N GLY A 59 -4.02 2.12 16.41
CA GLY A 59 -3.44 3.46 16.30
C GLY A 59 -4.49 4.52 16.54
N GLN A 60 -4.04 5.76 16.68
CA GLN A 60 -4.87 6.95 16.79
C GLN A 60 -4.34 8.00 15.81
N GLY A 61 -5.21 8.87 15.34
CA GLY A 61 -4.87 9.97 14.43
C GLY A 61 -5.78 10.01 13.21
N THR A 62 -5.62 11.07 12.44
CA THR A 62 -6.39 11.34 11.21
C THR A 62 -5.54 11.09 9.99
N ILE A 63 -5.98 10.18 9.15
CA ILE A 63 -5.33 9.81 7.89
C ILE A 63 -6.17 10.34 6.73
N LEU A 64 -5.54 11.04 5.80
CA LEU A 64 -6.11 11.36 4.51
C LEU A 64 -5.66 10.30 3.51
N LEU A 65 -6.60 9.47 3.04
CA LEU A 65 -6.38 8.41 2.08
C LEU A 65 -6.82 8.84 0.69
N VAL A 66 -5.88 8.90 -0.25
CA VAL A 66 -6.09 9.33 -1.63
C VAL A 66 -5.82 8.18 -2.58
N GLU A 67 -6.86 7.69 -3.24
CA GLU A 67 -6.81 6.54 -4.15
C GLU A 67 -7.94 6.69 -5.16
N ASP A 68 -7.65 6.65 -6.45
CA ASP A 68 -8.62 6.85 -7.51
C ASP A 68 -9.54 5.63 -7.73
N GLU A 69 -9.08 4.43 -7.38
CA GLU A 69 -9.88 3.22 -7.47
C GLU A 69 -10.82 3.06 -6.25
N ASP A 70 -12.13 3.26 -6.43
CA ASP A 70 -13.16 3.21 -5.37
C ASP A 70 -13.10 1.96 -4.51
N GLY A 71 -12.89 0.80 -5.13
CA GLY A 71 -12.83 -0.50 -4.44
C GLY A 71 -11.64 -0.59 -3.49
N LEU A 72 -10.45 -0.16 -3.94
CA LEU A 72 -9.24 -0.13 -3.13
C LEU A 72 -9.32 0.94 -2.04
N ARG A 73 -9.82 2.13 -2.37
CA ARG A 73 -10.02 3.22 -1.40
C ARG A 73 -10.91 2.77 -0.25
N SER A 74 -12.09 2.23 -0.54
CA SER A 74 -13.03 1.75 0.47
C SER A 74 -12.48 0.60 1.31
N LEU A 75 -11.75 -0.34 0.70
CA LEU A 75 -11.14 -1.47 1.39
C LEU A 75 -10.07 -0.98 2.38
N ASN A 76 -9.16 -0.14 1.93
CA ASN A 76 -8.08 0.41 2.74
C ASN A 76 -8.61 1.30 3.86
N ALA A 77 -9.59 2.18 3.56
CA ALA A 77 -10.21 3.05 4.55
C ALA A 77 -10.89 2.25 5.68
N ARG A 78 -11.67 1.23 5.31
CA ARG A 78 -12.30 0.34 6.30
C ARG A 78 -11.26 -0.40 7.14
N GLY A 79 -10.19 -0.85 6.51
CA GLY A 79 -9.09 -1.53 7.21
C GLY A 79 -8.39 -0.63 8.22
N LEU A 80 -8.10 0.61 7.87
CA LEU A 80 -7.49 1.59 8.76
C LEU A 80 -8.44 2.00 9.90
N ARG A 81 -9.72 2.24 9.61
CA ARG A 81 -10.74 2.54 10.63
C ARG A 81 -10.89 1.41 11.64
N SER A 82 -10.83 0.15 11.20
CA SER A 82 -10.90 -1.01 12.10
C SER A 82 -9.72 -1.09 13.08
N ARG A 83 -8.65 -0.34 12.84
CA ARG A 83 -7.46 -0.23 13.69
C ARG A 83 -7.45 1.04 14.56
N GLY A 84 -8.54 1.83 14.55
CA GLY A 84 -8.72 2.99 15.42
C GLY A 84 -8.39 4.33 14.77
N TYR A 85 -7.95 4.37 13.49
CA TYR A 85 -7.68 5.63 12.80
C TYR A 85 -8.97 6.31 12.32
N SER A 86 -9.00 7.64 12.37
CA SER A 86 -9.96 8.45 11.62
C SER A 86 -9.48 8.56 10.18
N VAL A 87 -10.34 8.23 9.20
CA VAL A 87 -9.95 8.24 7.78
C VAL A 87 -10.84 9.16 6.99
N ILE A 88 -10.22 10.13 6.34
CA ILE A 88 -10.80 11.00 5.32
C ILE A 88 -10.44 10.37 3.97
N GLU A 89 -11.42 10.22 3.08
CA GLU A 89 -11.22 9.61 1.76
C GLU A 89 -11.30 10.68 0.68
N ALA A 90 -10.43 10.59 -0.32
CA ALA A 90 -10.43 11.42 -1.51
C ALA A 90 -10.14 10.56 -2.75
N ALA A 91 -10.81 10.83 -3.86
CA ALA A 91 -10.65 10.07 -5.10
C ALA A 91 -9.53 10.60 -6.00
N ASN A 92 -9.04 11.79 -5.74
CA ASN A 92 -7.96 12.44 -6.51
C ASN A 92 -7.28 13.53 -5.67
N GLY A 93 -6.21 14.12 -6.21
CA GLY A 93 -5.43 15.12 -5.50
C GLY A 93 -6.20 16.43 -5.25
N ILE A 94 -7.17 16.79 -6.08
CA ILE A 94 -7.99 18.02 -5.90
C ILE A 94 -8.92 17.84 -4.72
N GLU A 95 -9.69 16.75 -4.67
CA GLU A 95 -10.54 16.42 -3.52
C GLU A 95 -9.73 16.30 -2.22
N ALA A 96 -8.51 15.77 -2.32
CA ALA A 96 -7.61 15.66 -1.17
C ALA A 96 -7.21 17.03 -0.63
N LEU A 97 -6.91 18.01 -1.49
CA LEU A 97 -6.60 19.37 -1.07
C LEU A 97 -7.81 20.07 -0.44
N GLU A 98 -9.00 19.92 -1.03
CA GLU A 98 -10.25 20.47 -0.49
C GLU A 98 -10.51 19.89 0.91
N ALA A 99 -10.44 18.57 1.07
CA ALA A 99 -10.63 17.91 2.37
C ALA A 99 -9.56 18.32 3.41
N PHE A 100 -8.32 18.53 2.98
CA PHE A 100 -7.24 19.03 3.83
C PHE A 100 -7.49 20.45 4.31
N ASP A 101 -7.97 21.32 3.42
CA ASP A 101 -8.30 22.70 3.73
C ASP A 101 -9.53 22.81 4.65
N GLU A 102 -10.58 22.02 4.42
CA GLU A 102 -11.74 21.92 5.31
C GLU A 102 -11.37 21.53 6.74
N LYS A 103 -10.33 20.73 6.90
CA LYS A 103 -9.80 20.34 8.21
C LYS A 103 -8.75 21.31 8.76
N ASN A 104 -8.52 22.46 8.10
CA ASN A 104 -7.47 23.42 8.45
C ASN A 104 -6.08 22.76 8.58
N GLY A 105 -5.80 21.76 7.77
CA GLY A 105 -4.56 20.98 7.81
C GLY A 105 -4.43 20.00 8.97
N ALA A 106 -5.51 19.75 9.74
CA ALA A 106 -5.50 18.82 10.87
C ALA A 106 -5.54 17.34 10.39
N VAL A 107 -4.49 16.94 9.70
CA VAL A 107 -4.22 15.59 9.19
C VAL A 107 -2.84 15.17 9.69
N ASP A 108 -2.74 14.01 10.31
CA ASP A 108 -1.50 13.49 10.86
C ASP A 108 -0.64 12.76 9.82
N LEU A 109 -1.29 12.18 8.82
CA LEU A 109 -0.65 11.39 7.77
C LEU A 109 -1.48 11.41 6.48
N VAL A 110 -0.80 11.54 5.34
CA VAL A 110 -1.38 11.31 4.02
C VAL A 110 -0.93 9.93 3.50
N VAL A 111 -1.85 9.15 2.97
CA VAL A 111 -1.56 7.94 2.19
C VAL A 111 -2.08 8.19 0.78
N SER A 112 -1.22 8.29 -0.19
CA SER A 112 -1.58 8.68 -1.55
C SER A 112 -1.03 7.74 -2.59
N ASP A 113 -1.84 7.38 -3.59
CA ASP A 113 -1.30 6.84 -4.83
C ASP A 113 -0.38 7.91 -5.48
N VAL A 114 0.65 7.43 -6.15
CA VAL A 114 1.58 8.29 -6.90
C VAL A 114 0.94 8.79 -8.19
N VAL A 115 0.32 7.89 -8.95
CA VAL A 115 -0.24 8.18 -10.28
C VAL A 115 -1.74 8.28 -10.18
N MET A 116 -2.25 9.49 -10.25
CA MET A 116 -3.67 9.79 -10.23
C MET A 116 -4.01 10.79 -11.33
N PRO A 117 -5.26 10.79 -11.83
CA PRO A 117 -5.70 11.81 -12.78
C PRO A 117 -5.72 13.20 -12.15
N GLU A 118 -5.59 14.23 -12.97
CA GLU A 118 -5.64 15.66 -12.63
C GLU A 118 -4.47 16.16 -11.77
N MET A 119 -4.19 15.53 -10.64
CA MET A 119 -3.09 15.89 -9.73
C MET A 119 -2.44 14.62 -9.18
N ASP A 120 -1.17 14.42 -9.50
CA ASP A 120 -0.37 13.29 -8.98
C ASP A 120 0.02 13.47 -7.50
N GLY A 121 0.44 12.38 -6.86
CA GLY A 121 0.84 12.37 -5.46
C GLY A 121 1.95 13.38 -5.11
N PRO A 122 3.02 13.50 -5.91
CA PRO A 122 4.07 14.50 -5.70
C PRO A 122 3.58 15.95 -5.78
N ALA A 123 2.70 16.28 -6.72
CA ALA A 123 2.12 17.61 -6.82
C ALA A 123 1.23 17.91 -5.60
N LEU A 124 0.43 16.94 -5.18
CA LEU A 124 -0.40 17.02 -3.99
C LEU A 124 0.46 17.32 -2.74
N LEU A 125 1.53 16.56 -2.53
CA LEU A 125 2.44 16.76 -1.40
C LEU A 125 3.01 18.18 -1.38
N ARG A 126 3.51 18.66 -2.53
CA ARG A 126 4.05 20.03 -2.63
C ARG A 126 3.02 21.10 -2.23
N GLU A 127 1.77 20.95 -2.64
CA GLU A 127 0.71 21.90 -2.28
C GLU A 127 0.36 21.82 -0.79
N MET A 128 0.27 20.63 -0.22
CA MET A 128 -0.03 20.44 1.20
C MET A 128 1.10 20.96 2.10
N ARG A 129 2.35 20.74 1.73
CA ARG A 129 3.51 21.20 2.51
C ARG A 129 3.72 22.72 2.51
N LYS A 130 3.13 23.45 1.61
CA LYS A 130 3.05 24.92 1.72
C LYS A 130 2.30 25.38 2.97
N ARG A 131 1.34 24.56 3.45
CA ARG A 131 0.51 24.83 4.63
C ARG A 131 1.00 24.10 5.88
N ASN A 132 1.50 22.89 5.71
CA ASN A 132 2.06 22.05 6.79
C ASN A 132 3.38 21.43 6.31
N PRO A 133 4.54 22.08 6.55
CA PRO A 133 5.85 21.63 6.08
C PRO A 133 6.26 20.25 6.61
N ASP A 134 5.81 19.89 7.81
CA ASP A 134 6.17 18.63 8.49
C ASP A 134 5.16 17.50 8.21
N LEU A 135 4.24 17.70 7.25
CA LEU A 135 3.24 16.72 6.90
C LEU A 135 3.87 15.41 6.44
N LYS A 136 3.53 14.34 7.14
CA LYS A 136 3.98 12.98 6.81
C LYS A 136 3.18 12.41 5.65
N ILE A 137 3.84 11.69 4.76
CA ILE A 137 3.20 11.03 3.64
C ILE A 137 3.76 9.62 3.42
N ILE A 138 2.87 8.72 3.02
CA ILE A 138 3.20 7.41 2.45
C ILE A 138 2.72 7.43 1.00
N PHE A 139 3.65 7.28 0.06
CA PHE A 139 3.30 7.03 -1.32
C PHE A 139 3.07 5.54 -1.58
N VAL A 140 2.01 5.26 -2.31
CA VAL A 140 1.65 3.92 -2.73
C VAL A 140 1.82 3.82 -4.25
N SER A 141 2.57 2.86 -4.76
CA SER A 141 2.82 2.75 -6.21
C SER A 141 3.10 1.33 -6.66
N GLY A 142 2.72 1.02 -7.89
CA GLY A 142 3.12 -0.18 -8.62
C GLY A 142 4.50 -0.08 -9.26
N TYR A 143 5.12 1.10 -9.28
CA TYR A 143 6.47 1.34 -9.78
C TYR A 143 7.49 1.18 -8.66
N ALA A 144 8.74 0.91 -9.05
CA ALA A 144 9.84 0.83 -8.07
C ALA A 144 10.10 2.21 -7.43
N GLU A 145 10.41 2.23 -6.15
CA GLU A 145 10.73 3.43 -5.37
C GLU A 145 11.82 4.28 -6.04
N GLU A 146 12.87 3.63 -6.55
CA GLU A 146 14.00 4.26 -7.24
C GLU A 146 13.59 5.04 -8.53
N ALA A 147 12.53 4.59 -9.20
CA ALA A 147 12.01 5.29 -10.39
C ALA A 147 11.20 6.53 -9.98
N PHE A 148 10.65 6.52 -8.79
CA PHE A 148 9.83 7.59 -8.24
C PHE A 148 10.68 8.68 -7.54
N ASP A 149 11.72 8.27 -6.81
CA ASP A 149 12.63 9.16 -6.06
C ASP A 149 13.20 10.29 -6.94
N LYS A 150 13.47 10.00 -8.22
CA LYS A 150 13.94 11.00 -9.20
C LYS A 150 12.92 12.10 -9.55
N SER A 151 11.66 11.93 -9.21
CA SER A 151 10.60 12.91 -9.48
C SER A 151 10.35 13.88 -8.33
N LEU A 152 10.96 13.63 -7.17
CA LEU A 152 10.91 14.48 -5.98
C LEU A 152 12.23 15.22 -5.76
N PRO A 153 12.21 16.39 -5.09
CA PRO A 153 13.44 17.06 -4.63
C PRO A 153 14.23 16.17 -3.66
N GLU A 154 15.56 16.20 -3.74
CA GLU A 154 16.48 15.34 -2.95
C GLU A 154 16.31 15.45 -1.42
N ASN A 155 15.59 16.43 -0.92
CA ASN A 155 15.37 16.67 0.52
C ASN A 155 13.93 16.35 0.98
N GLU A 156 13.09 15.80 0.11
CA GLU A 156 11.70 15.47 0.46
C GLU A 156 11.63 14.16 1.27
N GLN A 157 11.13 14.25 2.51
CA GLN A 157 10.93 13.07 3.36
C GLN A 157 9.56 12.45 3.05
N PHE A 158 9.57 11.19 2.68
CA PHE A 158 8.37 10.39 2.44
C PHE A 158 8.61 8.93 2.83
N ALA A 159 7.55 8.21 3.08
CA ALA A 159 7.57 6.76 3.16
C ALA A 159 6.98 6.16 1.88
N PHE A 160 7.38 4.94 1.55
CA PHE A 160 6.95 4.26 0.33
C PHE A 160 6.37 2.87 0.64
N LEU A 161 5.31 2.49 -0.09
CA LEU A 161 4.69 1.17 -0.02
C LEU A 161 4.40 0.65 -1.44
N ALA A 162 5.10 -0.40 -1.86
CA ALA A 162 4.93 -0.97 -3.19
C ALA A 162 3.61 -1.74 -3.33
N LYS A 163 2.85 -1.50 -4.42
CA LYS A 163 1.72 -2.33 -4.86
C LYS A 163 2.23 -3.60 -5.57
N PRO A 164 1.63 -4.78 -5.37
CA PRO A 164 0.50 -5.06 -4.49
C PRO A 164 0.95 -5.27 -3.03
N PHE A 165 0.17 -4.83 -2.07
CA PHE A 165 0.42 -5.01 -0.65
C PHE A 165 -0.78 -5.63 0.07
N ALA A 166 -0.52 -6.26 1.21
CA ALA A 166 -1.57 -6.70 2.12
C ALA A 166 -1.98 -5.54 3.06
N LEU A 167 -3.25 -5.52 3.49
CA LEU A 167 -3.74 -4.50 4.43
C LEU A 167 -2.87 -4.41 5.70
N SER A 168 -2.35 -5.54 6.19
CA SER A 168 -1.44 -5.56 7.35
C SER A 168 -0.14 -4.79 7.09
N ALA A 169 0.38 -4.80 5.87
CA ALA A 169 1.57 -4.04 5.48
C ALA A 169 1.28 -2.52 5.47
N LEU A 170 0.12 -2.11 4.93
CA LEU A 170 -0.31 -0.71 4.98
C LEU A 170 -0.44 -0.23 6.44
N VAL A 171 -1.13 -1.00 7.31
CA VAL A 171 -1.31 -0.63 8.72
C VAL A 171 0.03 -0.54 9.46
N ALA A 172 0.95 -1.48 9.21
CA ALA A 172 2.29 -1.46 9.79
C ALA A 172 3.08 -0.21 9.35
N LYS A 173 3.02 0.12 8.04
CA LYS A 173 3.70 1.30 7.48
C LYS A 173 3.13 2.61 8.02
N VAL A 174 1.81 2.70 8.16
CA VAL A 174 1.12 3.84 8.79
C VAL A 174 1.61 4.03 10.23
N LYS A 175 1.63 2.97 11.02
CA LYS A 175 2.08 3.03 12.41
C LYS A 175 3.54 3.44 12.53
N GLU A 176 4.41 2.86 11.71
CA GLU A 176 5.83 3.22 11.60
C GLU A 176 6.01 4.71 11.30
N THR A 177 5.35 5.19 10.22
CA THR A 177 5.50 6.57 9.74
C THR A 177 4.94 7.58 10.74
N MET A 178 3.84 7.26 11.42
CA MET A 178 3.28 8.15 12.45
C MET A 178 4.14 8.21 13.72
N ALA A 179 4.89 7.15 14.04
CA ALA A 179 5.79 7.09 15.19
C ALA A 179 7.12 7.84 14.99
N LEU A 180 7.49 8.18 13.77
CA LEU A 180 8.66 9.01 13.47
C LEU A 180 8.39 10.44 13.95
N SER A 181 9.19 10.92 14.89
CA SER A 181 9.13 12.30 15.44
C SER A 181 10.09 13.19 14.71
#